data_1cb91327f8d1d9cbf8460e8f6ddc6dee
#
_entry.id   1cb91327f8d1d9cbf8460e8f6ddc6dee
#
_cell.length_a   1.000
_cell.length_b   1.000
_cell.length_c   1.000
_cell.angle_alpha   90.00
_cell.angle_beta   90.00
_cell.angle_gamma   90.00
#
_symmetry.space_group_name_H-M   'P 1'
#
loop_
_entity.id
_entity.type
_entity.pdbx_description
1 polymer ?
#
loop_
_entity_poly.entity_id
_entity_poly.type
_entity_poly.pdbx_seq_one_letter_code
_entity_poly.pdbx_strand_id
1 'polypeptide(L)'
;MNQNLSITASLLGDPGRAAMLLRLMGGIALPAGELAVTANVAPQTASEHLAKLVEGRLLSVERQGRHRYYRLASVEVADAVEALLVLTAHPRTAGLGSASSKAIVGSLEHARTCYGHLAGWLGVRITESLEKRGLIKEYGAKAYSLTASGREWFETIGVGVPSSAIAQKKLARRCLDWTERRHHLAGRLGCAMYKRFRELRWVVPVRDSRVIRVSVEGRAQLWKLLRVPLG
;
A
#
# COMPACT_ATOMS: atom_id res chain seq x y z
N MET A 1 -3.36 26.30 -17.09
CA MET A 1 -3.67 25.18 -16.16
C MET A 1 -3.19 23.81 -16.64
N ASN A 2 -2.99 23.58 -17.94
CA ASN A 2 -2.55 22.29 -18.50
C ASN A 2 -1.04 22.01 -18.41
N GLN A 3 -0.19 23.02 -18.23
CA GLN A 3 1.27 22.83 -18.14
C GLN A 3 1.70 21.99 -16.95
N ASN A 4 1.04 22.12 -15.81
CA ASN A 4 1.39 21.35 -14.59
C ASN A 4 1.14 19.83 -14.74
N LEU A 5 0.12 19.43 -15.50
CA LEU A 5 -0.15 18.01 -15.74
C LEU A 5 0.91 17.38 -16.63
N SER A 6 1.31 18.07 -17.72
CA SER A 6 2.32 17.53 -18.64
C SER A 6 3.69 17.40 -17.96
N ILE A 7 4.07 18.36 -17.12
CA ILE A 7 5.30 18.31 -16.31
C ILE A 7 5.25 17.09 -15.39
N THR A 8 4.18 16.92 -14.61
CA THR A 8 4.03 15.77 -13.72
C THR A 8 4.04 14.45 -14.49
N ALA A 9 3.33 14.38 -15.63
CA ALA A 9 3.31 13.19 -16.47
C ALA A 9 4.71 12.84 -17.03
N SER A 10 5.49 13.85 -17.46
CA SER A 10 6.85 13.64 -17.94
C SER A 10 7.79 13.12 -16.83
N LEU A 11 7.57 13.52 -15.58
CA LEU A 11 8.31 12.99 -14.43
C LEU A 11 8.02 11.52 -14.19
N LEU A 12 6.78 11.09 -14.37
CA LEU A 12 6.34 9.70 -14.17
C LEU A 12 6.70 8.79 -15.37
N GLY A 13 6.85 9.34 -16.57
CA GLY A 13 7.09 8.60 -17.80
C GLY A 13 8.53 8.08 -17.99
N ASP A 14 9.47 8.45 -17.15
CA ASP A 14 10.85 7.95 -17.21
C ASP A 14 10.99 6.63 -16.44
N PRO A 15 11.56 5.56 -17.04
CA PRO A 15 11.65 4.25 -16.41
C PRO A 15 12.42 4.23 -15.08
N GLY A 16 13.53 4.98 -14.99
CA GLY A 16 14.33 5.06 -13.77
C GLY A 16 13.57 5.75 -12.63
N ARG A 17 12.92 6.87 -12.92
CA ARG A 17 12.08 7.58 -11.95
C ARG A 17 10.86 6.75 -11.53
N ALA A 18 10.22 6.06 -12.47
CA ALA A 18 9.12 5.15 -12.16
C ALA A 18 9.55 4.03 -11.21
N ALA A 19 10.70 3.40 -11.47
CA ALA A 19 11.26 2.37 -10.60
C ALA A 19 11.52 2.88 -9.17
N MET A 20 12.11 4.09 -9.03
CA MET A 20 12.33 4.73 -7.74
C MET A 20 11.02 4.98 -6.99
N LEU A 21 10.02 5.53 -7.66
CA LEU A 21 8.69 5.77 -7.07
C LEU A 21 8.03 4.46 -6.62
N LEU A 22 8.05 3.43 -7.46
CA LEU A 22 7.50 2.12 -7.14
C LEU A 22 8.19 1.48 -5.92
N ARG A 23 9.51 1.65 -5.79
CA ARG A 23 10.24 1.15 -4.62
C ARG A 23 9.80 1.83 -3.33
N LEU A 24 9.55 3.14 -3.40
CA LEU A 24 9.10 3.95 -2.26
C LEU A 24 7.62 3.76 -1.90
N MET A 25 6.84 3.10 -2.76
CA MET A 25 5.46 2.69 -2.44
C MET A 25 5.35 1.74 -1.24
N GLY A 26 6.47 1.19 -0.77
CA GLY A 26 6.54 0.45 0.50
C GLY A 26 6.30 1.29 1.76
N GLY A 27 6.19 2.61 1.63
CA GLY A 27 6.02 3.54 2.76
C GLY A 27 7.31 3.75 3.57
N ILE A 28 8.45 3.48 2.97
CA ILE A 28 9.79 3.60 3.58
C ILE A 28 10.54 4.80 2.99
N ALA A 29 11.52 5.30 3.73
CA ALA A 29 12.49 6.27 3.24
C ALA A 29 13.80 5.54 2.89
N LEU A 30 14.38 5.82 1.72
CA LEU A 30 15.58 5.18 1.22
C LEU A 30 16.64 6.20 0.81
N PRO A 31 17.94 5.87 0.98
CA PRO A 31 19.03 6.71 0.52
C PRO A 31 19.17 6.64 -1.02
N ALA A 32 19.81 7.67 -1.61
CA ALA A 32 20.00 7.77 -3.05
C ALA A 32 20.72 6.55 -3.66
N GLY A 33 21.68 5.96 -2.96
CA GLY A 33 22.41 4.77 -3.44
C GLY A 33 21.52 3.55 -3.65
N GLU A 34 20.58 3.27 -2.72
CA GLU A 34 19.63 2.16 -2.87
C GLU A 34 18.63 2.42 -4.02
N LEU A 35 18.24 3.67 -4.21
CA LEU A 35 17.35 4.05 -5.31
C LEU A 35 18.08 4.01 -6.67
N ALA A 36 19.38 4.31 -6.71
CA ALA A 36 20.20 4.15 -7.91
C ALA A 36 20.27 2.67 -8.34
N VAL A 37 20.53 1.77 -7.39
CA VAL A 37 20.52 0.32 -7.63
C VAL A 37 19.14 -0.16 -8.11
N THR A 38 18.07 0.29 -7.45
CA THR A 38 16.69 -0.07 -7.83
C THR A 38 16.36 0.36 -9.25
N ALA A 39 16.79 1.55 -9.67
CA ALA A 39 16.54 2.09 -10.99
C ALA A 39 17.54 1.61 -12.06
N ASN A 40 18.57 0.86 -11.65
CA ASN A 40 19.68 0.41 -12.50
C ASN A 40 20.34 1.56 -13.26
N VAL A 41 20.67 2.64 -12.53
CA VAL A 41 21.32 3.83 -13.10
C VAL A 41 22.56 4.22 -12.29
N ALA A 42 23.47 4.98 -12.91
CA ALA A 42 24.65 5.53 -12.22
C ALA A 42 24.22 6.47 -11.09
N PRO A 43 25.02 6.61 -10.01
CA PRO A 43 24.73 7.49 -8.87
C PRO A 43 24.48 8.95 -9.27
N GLN A 44 25.18 9.45 -10.27
CA GLN A 44 24.99 10.79 -10.81
C GLN A 44 23.60 10.96 -11.42
N THR A 45 23.20 10.04 -12.29
CA THR A 45 21.87 10.01 -12.92
C THR A 45 20.77 9.87 -11.89
N ALA A 46 20.97 9.02 -10.87
CA ALA A 46 20.03 8.88 -9.76
C ALA A 46 19.83 10.20 -9.02
N SER A 47 20.92 10.95 -8.77
CA SER A 47 20.85 12.25 -8.11
C SER A 47 20.02 13.26 -8.92
N GLU A 48 20.17 13.28 -10.25
CA GLU A 48 19.38 14.13 -11.14
C GLU A 48 17.90 13.72 -11.16
N HIS A 49 17.61 12.42 -11.23
CA HIS A 49 16.23 11.90 -11.14
C HIS A 49 15.58 12.29 -9.83
N LEU A 50 16.28 12.11 -8.72
CA LEU A 50 15.76 12.43 -7.39
C LEU A 50 15.53 13.94 -7.21
N ALA A 51 16.43 14.79 -7.73
CA ALA A 51 16.26 16.24 -7.73
C ALA A 51 14.98 16.65 -8.47
N LYS A 52 14.76 16.14 -9.69
CA LYS A 52 13.56 16.38 -10.50
C LYS A 52 12.27 15.92 -9.78
N LEU A 53 12.31 14.75 -9.14
CA LEU A 53 11.16 14.23 -8.40
C LEU A 53 10.84 15.07 -7.14
N VAL A 54 11.85 15.60 -6.46
CA VAL A 54 11.66 16.51 -5.32
C VAL A 54 11.13 17.86 -5.78
N GLU A 55 11.69 18.44 -6.83
CA GLU A 55 11.22 19.67 -7.44
C GLU A 55 9.77 19.56 -7.90
N GLY A 56 9.42 18.44 -8.55
CA GLY A 56 8.06 18.10 -8.95
C GLY A 56 7.12 17.71 -7.80
N ARG A 57 7.56 17.79 -6.54
CA ARG A 57 6.78 17.45 -5.33
C ARG A 57 6.25 16.02 -5.30
N LEU A 58 6.89 15.11 -6.03
CA LEU A 58 6.58 13.68 -5.97
C LEU A 58 7.34 12.98 -4.84
N LEU A 59 8.52 13.50 -4.47
CA LEU A 59 9.30 13.06 -3.33
C LEU A 59 9.51 14.17 -2.31
N SER A 60 9.64 13.79 -1.05
CA SER A 60 10.24 14.59 0.00
C SER A 60 11.58 14.00 0.39
N VAL A 61 12.50 14.85 0.84
CA VAL A 61 13.83 14.48 1.30
C VAL A 61 14.01 14.89 2.75
N GLU A 62 14.53 13.99 3.56
CA GLU A 62 14.91 14.22 4.94
C GLU A 62 16.41 14.02 5.07
N ARG A 63 17.09 14.92 5.77
CA ARG A 63 18.52 14.81 6.05
C ARG A 63 18.73 14.23 7.44
N GLN A 64 19.53 13.17 7.52
CA GLN A 64 19.96 12.59 8.77
C GLN A 64 21.50 12.50 8.79
N GLY A 65 22.13 13.44 9.46
CA GLY A 65 23.59 13.63 9.38
C GLY A 65 24.02 13.94 7.94
N ARG A 66 24.97 13.17 7.41
CA ARG A 66 25.45 13.28 6.02
C ARG A 66 24.58 12.57 4.99
N HIS A 67 23.56 11.82 5.41
CA HIS A 67 22.70 11.03 4.53
C HIS A 67 21.42 11.76 4.19
N ARG A 68 20.94 11.57 2.96
CA ARG A 68 19.65 12.05 2.47
C ARG A 68 18.76 10.84 2.24
N TYR A 69 17.58 10.85 2.86
CA TYR A 69 16.56 9.81 2.72
C TYR A 69 15.36 10.36 1.95
N TYR A 70 14.95 9.65 0.92
CA TYR A 70 13.86 10.04 0.04
C TYR A 70 12.65 9.17 0.32
N ARG A 71 11.47 9.80 0.33
CA ARG A 71 10.19 9.10 0.46
C ARG A 71 9.16 9.78 -0.44
N LEU A 72 8.03 9.10 -0.72
CA LEU A 72 6.91 9.76 -1.40
C LEU A 72 6.47 10.99 -0.59
N ALA A 73 6.20 12.10 -1.30
CA ALA A 73 5.89 13.37 -0.65
C ALA A 73 4.58 13.33 0.12
N SER A 74 3.61 12.55 -0.34
CA SER A 74 2.31 12.43 0.30
C SER A 74 1.57 11.15 -0.09
N VAL A 75 0.45 10.88 0.59
CA VAL A 75 -0.44 9.77 0.25
C VAL A 75 -1.12 9.97 -1.10
N GLU A 76 -1.36 11.21 -1.51
CA GLU A 76 -1.95 11.54 -2.81
C GLU A 76 -1.01 11.14 -3.97
N VAL A 77 0.31 11.25 -3.79
CA VAL A 77 1.30 10.73 -4.74
C VAL A 77 1.22 9.20 -4.82
N ALA A 78 1.13 8.53 -3.68
CA ALA A 78 0.97 7.09 -3.66
C ALA A 78 -0.33 6.63 -4.35
N ASP A 79 -1.44 7.33 -4.09
CA ASP A 79 -2.74 7.06 -4.73
C ASP A 79 -2.67 7.26 -6.26
N ALA A 80 -1.97 8.30 -6.73
CA ALA A 80 -1.78 8.55 -8.15
C ALA A 80 -0.95 7.44 -8.83
N VAL A 81 0.12 6.98 -8.20
CA VAL A 81 0.94 5.86 -8.70
C VAL A 81 0.13 4.57 -8.75
N GLU A 82 -0.65 4.24 -7.69
CA GLU A 82 -1.53 3.05 -7.70
C GLU A 82 -2.60 3.16 -8.80
N ALA A 83 -3.19 4.34 -9.02
CA ALA A 83 -4.18 4.56 -10.09
C ALA A 83 -3.57 4.32 -11.48
N LEU A 84 -2.34 4.79 -11.72
CA LEU A 84 -1.62 4.51 -12.97
C LEU A 84 -1.34 3.02 -13.15
N LEU A 85 -0.98 2.29 -12.10
CA LEU A 85 -0.78 0.85 -12.15
C LEU A 85 -2.06 0.09 -12.53
N VAL A 86 -3.25 0.59 -12.10
CA VAL A 86 -4.55 0.03 -12.54
C VAL A 86 -4.72 0.13 -14.06
N LEU A 87 -4.27 1.23 -14.68
CA LEU A 87 -4.36 1.42 -16.13
C LEU A 87 -3.41 0.49 -16.92
N THR A 88 -2.25 0.17 -16.35
CA THR A 88 -1.24 -0.69 -16.98
C THR A 88 -1.48 -2.18 -16.74
N ALA A 89 -2.25 -2.53 -15.72
CA ALA A 89 -2.59 -3.91 -15.45
C ALA A 89 -3.48 -4.46 -16.57
N HIS A 90 -2.96 -5.40 -17.35
CA HIS A 90 -3.77 -6.12 -18.33
C HIS A 90 -4.92 -6.82 -17.62
N PRO A 91 -6.15 -6.78 -18.14
CA PRO A 91 -7.22 -7.60 -17.58
C PRO A 91 -6.73 -9.04 -17.65
N ARG A 92 -6.49 -9.64 -16.48
CA ARG A 92 -6.44 -11.10 -16.42
C ARG A 92 -7.77 -11.53 -17.01
N THR A 93 -7.71 -12.23 -18.15
CA THR A 93 -8.91 -12.75 -18.81
C THR A 93 -9.76 -13.41 -17.73
N ALA A 94 -10.83 -12.73 -17.35
CA ALA A 94 -11.80 -13.27 -16.44
C ALA A 94 -12.53 -14.34 -17.25
N GLY A 95 -11.96 -15.54 -17.26
CA GLY A 95 -12.68 -16.76 -17.59
C GLY A 95 -13.82 -16.81 -16.59
N LEU A 96 -15.04 -16.58 -17.08
CA LEU A 96 -16.29 -16.87 -16.39
C LEU A 96 -16.15 -18.29 -15.82
N GLY A 97 -16.03 -18.40 -14.50
CA GLY A 97 -16.15 -19.71 -13.84
C GLY A 97 -14.87 -20.32 -13.26
N SER A 98 -13.96 -19.56 -12.67
CA SER A 98 -13.00 -20.18 -11.76
C SER A 98 -12.86 -19.36 -10.49
N ALA A 99 -13.27 -19.94 -9.40
CA ALA A 99 -12.85 -19.55 -8.08
C ALA A 99 -11.33 -19.40 -8.08
N SER A 100 -10.86 -18.16 -7.85
CA SER A 100 -9.50 -17.88 -7.38
C SER A 100 -8.40 -18.59 -8.17
N SER A 101 -7.90 -17.97 -9.24
CA SER A 101 -6.50 -18.21 -9.57
C SER A 101 -5.69 -17.74 -8.38
N LYS A 102 -5.26 -18.69 -7.54
CA LYS A 102 -4.46 -18.44 -6.34
C LYS A 102 -3.26 -17.62 -6.78
N ALA A 103 -3.20 -16.34 -6.37
CA ALA A 103 -1.98 -15.57 -6.54
C ALA A 103 -0.85 -16.37 -5.91
N ILE A 104 0.27 -16.50 -6.62
CA ILE A 104 1.40 -17.32 -6.14
C ILE A 104 1.81 -16.80 -4.77
N VAL A 105 1.74 -17.66 -3.76
CA VAL A 105 2.11 -17.30 -2.38
C VAL A 105 3.54 -16.75 -2.38
N GLY A 106 3.71 -15.54 -1.84
CA GLY A 106 5.00 -14.86 -1.86
C GLY A 106 5.23 -13.93 -3.05
N SER A 107 4.23 -13.72 -3.91
CA SER A 107 4.27 -12.71 -4.99
C SER A 107 3.68 -11.36 -4.54
N LEU A 108 3.92 -10.32 -5.34
CA LEU A 108 3.32 -8.99 -5.14
C LEU A 108 1.80 -9.00 -5.26
N GLU A 109 1.27 -9.89 -6.10
CA GLU A 109 -0.17 -10.05 -6.29
C GLU A 109 -0.82 -10.68 -5.07
N HIS A 110 -0.12 -11.61 -4.40
CA HIS A 110 -0.66 -12.28 -3.21
C HIS A 110 -0.72 -11.34 -2.01
N ALA A 111 0.39 -10.74 -1.64
CA ALA A 111 0.42 -9.81 -0.52
C ALA A 111 1.59 -8.83 -0.64
N ARG A 112 1.31 -7.55 -0.53
CA ARG A 112 2.30 -6.49 -0.57
C ARG A 112 1.94 -5.33 0.35
N THR A 113 2.89 -4.43 0.54
CA THR A 113 2.61 -3.11 1.11
C THR A 113 2.18 -2.14 0.01
N CYS A 114 1.20 -1.30 0.33
CA CYS A 114 0.82 -0.11 -0.42
C CYS A 114 0.86 1.08 0.53
N TYR A 115 1.94 1.85 0.48
CA TYR A 115 2.16 3.05 1.30
C TYR A 115 1.81 2.89 2.80
N GLY A 116 2.26 1.77 3.40
CA GLY A 116 2.12 1.51 4.83
C GLY A 116 0.88 0.68 5.24
N HIS A 117 0.06 0.21 4.32
CA HIS A 117 -1.05 -0.72 4.58
C HIS A 117 -0.94 -1.97 3.69
N LEU A 118 -1.73 -3.00 4.00
CA LEU A 118 -1.75 -4.26 3.25
C LEU A 118 -2.57 -4.13 1.97
N ALA A 119 -2.04 -4.69 0.89
CA ALA A 119 -2.62 -4.73 -0.44
C ALA A 119 -2.40 -6.13 -1.09
N GLY A 120 -2.80 -6.25 -2.34
CA GLY A 120 -2.86 -7.53 -3.05
C GLY A 120 -4.07 -8.36 -2.61
N TRP A 121 -4.08 -9.61 -3.04
CA TRP A 121 -5.15 -10.55 -2.70
C TRP A 121 -5.43 -10.57 -1.18
N LEU A 122 -4.39 -10.64 -0.34
CA LEU A 122 -4.53 -10.66 1.11
C LEU A 122 -5.22 -9.40 1.64
N GLY A 123 -4.79 -8.21 1.22
CA GLY A 123 -5.37 -6.95 1.66
C GLY A 123 -6.85 -6.83 1.29
N VAL A 124 -7.20 -7.25 0.08
CA VAL A 124 -8.59 -7.28 -0.40
C VAL A 124 -9.42 -8.27 0.41
N ARG A 125 -8.95 -9.53 0.61
CA ARG A 125 -9.70 -10.54 1.37
C ARG A 125 -9.93 -10.16 2.82
N ILE A 126 -8.95 -9.54 3.47
CA ILE A 126 -9.12 -9.00 4.83
C ILE A 126 -10.23 -7.94 4.84
N THR A 127 -10.20 -7.01 3.88
CA THR A 127 -11.19 -5.94 3.79
C THR A 127 -12.60 -6.49 3.58
N GLU A 128 -12.77 -7.41 2.64
CA GLU A 128 -14.04 -8.09 2.40
C GLU A 128 -14.57 -8.83 3.63
N SER A 129 -13.68 -9.46 4.38
CA SER A 129 -14.06 -10.10 5.63
C SER A 129 -14.52 -9.09 6.68
N LEU A 130 -13.83 -7.97 6.82
CA LEU A 130 -14.24 -6.90 7.73
C LEU A 130 -15.63 -6.35 7.35
N GLU A 131 -15.89 -6.17 6.05
CA GLU A 131 -17.20 -5.72 5.55
C GLU A 131 -18.29 -6.76 5.81
N LYS A 132 -18.07 -8.04 5.43
CA LYS A 132 -19.02 -9.15 5.64
C LYS A 132 -19.40 -9.35 7.12
N ARG A 133 -18.46 -9.09 8.01
CA ARG A 133 -18.67 -9.16 9.47
C ARG A 133 -19.29 -7.89 10.04
N GLY A 134 -19.54 -6.88 9.22
CA GLY A 134 -20.12 -5.62 9.65
C GLY A 134 -19.18 -4.76 10.54
N LEU A 135 -17.86 -5.03 10.51
CA LEU A 135 -16.88 -4.28 11.29
C LEU A 135 -16.55 -2.93 10.65
N ILE A 136 -16.58 -2.87 9.32
CA ILE A 136 -16.54 -1.66 8.53
C ILE A 136 -17.68 -1.65 7.53
N LYS A 137 -18.12 -0.45 7.10
CA LYS A 137 -19.13 -0.25 6.06
C LYS A 137 -18.65 0.79 5.07
N GLU A 138 -19.02 0.65 3.82
CA GLU A 138 -18.77 1.69 2.82
C GLU A 138 -19.38 3.03 3.24
N TYR A 139 -18.62 4.10 3.08
CA TYR A 139 -19.04 5.46 3.35
C TYR A 139 -18.62 6.39 2.22
N GLY A 140 -19.53 6.61 1.28
CA GLY A 140 -19.22 7.30 0.04
C GLY A 140 -18.21 6.55 -0.84
N ALA A 141 -17.71 7.20 -1.87
CA ALA A 141 -16.86 6.54 -2.88
C ALA A 141 -15.43 6.19 -2.39
N LYS A 142 -14.91 6.90 -1.39
CA LYS A 142 -13.48 6.86 -1.04
C LYS A 142 -13.18 6.46 0.41
N ALA A 143 -14.18 6.10 1.20
CA ALA A 143 -13.99 5.82 2.62
C ALA A 143 -14.79 4.61 3.11
N TYR A 144 -14.36 4.08 4.24
CA TYR A 144 -15.14 3.19 5.09
C TYR A 144 -15.49 3.92 6.39
N SER A 145 -16.66 3.65 6.93
CA SER A 145 -17.02 3.96 8.31
C SER A 145 -16.72 2.76 9.20
N LEU A 146 -16.15 3.02 10.36
CA LEU A 146 -15.95 2.01 11.39
C LEU A 146 -17.22 1.89 12.24
N THR A 147 -17.74 0.68 12.40
CA THR A 147 -18.91 0.42 13.25
C THR A 147 -18.52 0.33 14.73
N ALA A 148 -19.50 0.32 15.64
CA ALA A 148 -19.23 0.09 17.08
C ALA A 148 -18.55 -1.27 17.30
N SER A 149 -19.11 -2.35 16.72
CA SER A 149 -18.51 -3.69 16.77
C SER A 149 -17.12 -3.74 16.11
N GLY A 150 -16.91 -2.96 15.04
CA GLY A 150 -15.61 -2.82 14.42
C GLY A 150 -14.59 -2.17 15.36
N ARG A 151 -14.97 -1.12 16.08
CA ARG A 151 -14.11 -0.48 17.07
C ARG A 151 -13.67 -1.48 18.14
N GLU A 152 -14.61 -2.17 18.74
CA GLU A 152 -14.33 -3.21 19.74
C GLU A 152 -13.40 -4.28 19.18
N TRP A 153 -13.67 -4.77 17.98
CA TRP A 153 -12.82 -5.78 17.33
C TRP A 153 -11.40 -5.30 17.11
N PHE A 154 -11.19 -4.08 16.60
CA PHE A 154 -9.84 -3.53 16.40
C PHE A 154 -9.10 -3.36 17.73
N GLU A 155 -9.79 -2.98 18.80
CA GLU A 155 -9.24 -2.89 20.15
C GLU A 155 -8.83 -4.25 20.68
N THR A 156 -9.62 -5.31 20.45
CA THR A 156 -9.27 -6.69 20.89
C THR A 156 -7.98 -7.21 20.27
N ILE A 157 -7.67 -6.79 19.05
CA ILE A 157 -6.38 -7.15 18.40
C ILE A 157 -5.26 -6.14 18.71
N GLY A 158 -5.52 -5.15 19.57
CA GLY A 158 -4.54 -4.14 19.99
C GLY A 158 -4.31 -3.02 18.97
N VAL A 159 -5.30 -2.73 18.12
CA VAL A 159 -5.29 -1.57 17.21
C VAL A 159 -6.08 -0.45 17.86
N GLY A 160 -5.38 0.57 18.36
CA GLY A 160 -6.01 1.74 18.93
C GLY A 160 -6.79 2.55 17.90
N VAL A 161 -8.04 2.84 18.20
CA VAL A 161 -8.94 3.62 17.33
C VAL A 161 -9.21 4.98 17.96
N PRO A 162 -8.90 6.11 17.27
CA PRO A 162 -9.15 7.43 17.81
C PRO A 162 -10.64 7.67 18.08
N SER A 163 -10.95 8.29 19.20
CA SER A 163 -12.34 8.63 19.60
C SER A 163 -12.87 9.91 18.95
N SER A 164 -12.00 10.84 18.52
CA SER A 164 -12.44 12.15 18.02
C SER A 164 -13.09 12.05 16.62
N ALA A 165 -14.19 12.79 16.42
CA ALA A 165 -14.93 12.84 15.14
C ALA A 165 -14.07 13.35 13.97
N ILE A 166 -13.15 14.30 14.23
CA ILE A 166 -12.24 14.84 13.22
C ILE A 166 -11.24 13.78 12.74
N ALA A 167 -10.75 12.93 13.66
CA ALA A 167 -9.83 11.84 13.33
C ALA A 167 -10.53 10.70 12.55
N GLN A 168 -11.86 10.60 12.64
CA GLN A 168 -12.62 9.56 11.93
C GLN A 168 -12.75 9.81 10.42
N LYS A 169 -12.83 11.08 9.96
CA LYS A 169 -12.99 11.39 8.52
C LYS A 169 -11.90 10.83 7.61
N LYS A 170 -10.67 10.63 8.13
CA LYS A 170 -9.54 10.06 7.39
C LYS A 170 -9.07 8.71 7.98
N LEU A 171 -9.87 8.12 8.86
CA LEU A 171 -9.50 6.93 9.60
C LEU A 171 -9.35 5.72 8.67
N ALA A 172 -10.37 5.44 7.89
CA ALA A 172 -10.44 4.28 7.01
C ALA A 172 -10.73 4.74 5.58
N ARG A 173 -9.81 4.46 4.66
CA ARG A 173 -9.90 4.85 3.26
C ARG A 173 -10.05 3.61 2.39
N ARG A 174 -10.71 3.78 1.25
CA ARG A 174 -10.76 2.79 0.17
C ARG A 174 -9.59 3.06 -0.76
N CYS A 175 -8.71 2.08 -0.95
CA CYS A 175 -7.64 2.13 -1.92
C CYS A 175 -7.87 1.02 -2.96
N LEU A 176 -7.92 1.39 -4.24
CA LEU A 176 -8.16 0.43 -5.31
C LEU A 176 -6.90 -0.39 -5.56
N ASP A 177 -7.02 -1.70 -5.43
CA ASP A 177 -5.93 -2.63 -5.71
C ASP A 177 -5.75 -2.82 -7.22
N TRP A 178 -4.54 -2.60 -7.75
CA TRP A 178 -4.28 -2.70 -9.18
C TRP A 178 -4.27 -4.14 -9.70
N THR A 179 -4.03 -5.14 -8.83
CA THR A 179 -4.06 -6.56 -9.21
C THR A 179 -5.44 -7.18 -9.09
N GLU A 180 -6.14 -6.88 -7.99
CA GLU A 180 -7.46 -7.45 -7.69
C GLU A 180 -8.62 -6.63 -8.26
N ARG A 181 -8.38 -5.35 -8.61
CA ARG A 181 -9.39 -4.37 -9.06
C ARG A 181 -10.56 -4.22 -8.08
N ARG A 182 -10.28 -4.43 -6.82
CA ARG A 182 -11.18 -4.31 -5.68
C ARG A 182 -10.51 -3.46 -4.62
N HIS A 183 -11.29 -2.92 -3.70
CA HIS A 183 -10.73 -2.04 -2.68
C HIS A 183 -10.14 -2.85 -1.51
N HIS A 184 -9.04 -2.35 -0.97
CA HIS A 184 -8.48 -2.77 0.30
C HIS A 184 -8.44 -1.60 1.29
N LEU A 185 -8.39 -1.95 2.58
CA LEU A 185 -8.43 -0.98 3.68
C LEU A 185 -7.12 -0.20 3.77
N ALA A 186 -7.22 1.09 3.56
CA ALA A 186 -6.15 2.07 3.67
C ALA A 186 -6.44 3.10 4.79
N GLY A 187 -5.68 4.20 4.79
CA GLY A 187 -5.78 5.24 5.79
C GLY A 187 -5.14 4.83 7.11
N ARG A 188 -5.37 5.61 8.15
CA ARG A 188 -4.75 5.38 9.47
C ARG A 188 -5.09 4.00 10.04
N LEU A 189 -6.32 3.53 9.84
CA LEU A 189 -6.76 2.22 10.33
C LEU A 189 -6.06 1.08 9.59
N GLY A 190 -5.95 1.15 8.25
CA GLY A 190 -5.23 0.15 7.46
C GLY A 190 -3.74 0.10 7.83
N CYS A 191 -3.11 1.26 8.02
CA CYS A 191 -1.71 1.33 8.46
C CYS A 191 -1.51 0.78 9.87
N ALA A 192 -2.41 1.13 10.81
CA ALA A 192 -2.33 0.64 12.18
C ALA A 192 -2.54 -0.88 12.26
N MET A 193 -3.50 -1.42 11.50
CA MET A 193 -3.74 -2.85 11.37
C MET A 193 -2.50 -3.57 10.82
N TYR A 194 -1.91 -3.07 9.73
CA TYR A 194 -0.69 -3.65 9.16
C TYR A 194 0.47 -3.61 10.14
N LYS A 195 0.69 -2.48 10.82
CA LYS A 195 1.71 -2.34 11.87
C LYS A 195 1.50 -3.40 12.94
N ARG A 196 0.27 -3.56 13.43
CA ARG A 196 -0.07 -4.56 14.45
C ARG A 196 0.18 -5.99 13.99
N PHE A 197 -0.18 -6.33 12.76
CA PHE A 197 0.09 -7.67 12.20
C PHE A 197 1.59 -7.96 12.09
N ARG A 198 2.42 -6.95 11.84
CA ARG A 198 3.88 -7.08 11.88
C ARG A 198 4.40 -7.31 13.30
N GLU A 199 3.92 -6.55 14.27
CA GLU A 199 4.28 -6.71 15.71
C GLU A 199 3.95 -8.12 16.21
N LEU A 200 2.80 -8.64 15.83
CA LEU A 200 2.36 -10.01 16.14
C LEU A 200 3.06 -11.06 15.26
N ARG A 201 3.92 -10.68 14.34
CA ARG A 201 4.60 -11.56 13.38
C ARG A 201 3.65 -12.39 12.51
N TRP A 202 2.40 -11.95 12.34
CA TRP A 202 1.47 -12.61 11.41
C TRP A 202 1.86 -12.38 9.96
N VAL A 203 2.44 -11.21 9.69
CA VAL A 203 2.98 -10.85 8.38
C VAL A 203 4.42 -10.37 8.52
N VAL A 204 5.26 -10.75 7.56
CA VAL A 204 6.70 -10.46 7.56
C VAL A 204 7.09 -9.83 6.22
N PRO A 205 7.63 -8.61 6.22
CA PRO A 205 8.16 -7.99 5.00
C PRO A 205 9.32 -8.80 4.43
N VAL A 206 9.36 -8.92 3.12
CA VAL A 206 10.54 -9.44 2.41
C VAL A 206 11.53 -8.30 2.22
N ARG A 207 12.80 -8.57 2.54
CA ARG A 207 13.87 -7.58 2.41
C ARG A 207 13.94 -7.06 0.96
N ASP A 208 14.17 -5.77 0.83
CA ASP A 208 14.32 -5.05 -0.44
C ASP A 208 13.14 -5.22 -1.43
N SER A 209 11.97 -5.53 -0.90
CA SER A 209 10.75 -5.75 -1.67
C SER A 209 9.54 -5.15 -0.98
N ARG A 210 8.47 -4.95 -1.75
CA ARG A 210 7.12 -4.65 -1.21
C ARG A 210 6.36 -5.93 -0.82
N VAL A 211 6.88 -7.08 -1.15
CA VAL A 211 6.25 -8.39 -0.88
C VAL A 211 6.12 -8.61 0.62
N ILE A 212 4.99 -9.16 1.01
CA ILE A 212 4.69 -9.57 2.38
C ILE A 212 4.49 -11.10 2.39
N ARG A 213 5.13 -11.78 3.31
CA ARG A 213 4.87 -13.19 3.61
C ARG A 213 3.96 -13.31 4.82
N VAL A 214 3.03 -14.25 4.76
CA VAL A 214 2.18 -14.61 5.91
C VAL A 214 2.84 -15.77 6.62
N SER A 215 3.07 -15.64 7.92
CA SER A 215 3.63 -16.70 8.75
C SER A 215 2.61 -17.84 8.98
N VAL A 216 3.05 -18.97 9.50
CA VAL A 216 2.17 -20.07 9.90
C VAL A 216 1.16 -19.58 10.94
N GLU A 217 1.64 -18.87 11.96
CA GLU A 217 0.78 -18.26 12.99
C GLU A 217 -0.19 -17.25 12.37
N GLY A 218 0.29 -16.39 11.47
CA GLY A 218 -0.55 -15.42 10.77
C GLY A 218 -1.68 -16.08 9.98
N ARG A 219 -1.43 -17.22 9.31
CA ARG A 219 -2.47 -17.99 8.62
C ARG A 219 -3.53 -18.48 9.59
N ALA A 220 -3.12 -19.08 10.70
CA ALA A 220 -4.03 -19.58 11.72
C ALA A 220 -4.91 -18.45 12.31
N GLN A 221 -4.30 -17.32 12.65
CA GLN A 221 -5.00 -16.19 13.25
C GLN A 221 -5.93 -15.47 12.26
N LEU A 222 -5.50 -15.25 11.02
CA LEU A 222 -6.33 -14.64 9.98
C LEU A 222 -7.52 -15.53 9.63
N TRP A 223 -7.34 -16.85 9.62
CA TRP A 223 -8.46 -17.78 9.50
C TRP A 223 -9.41 -17.71 10.70
N LYS A 224 -8.85 -17.80 11.93
CA LYS A 224 -9.64 -17.76 13.17
C LYS A 224 -10.46 -16.48 13.28
N LEU A 225 -9.85 -15.32 13.07
CA LEU A 225 -10.43 -14.01 13.33
C LEU A 225 -11.25 -13.47 12.16
N LEU A 226 -10.82 -13.73 10.93
CA LEU A 226 -11.40 -13.11 9.72
C LEU A 226 -11.86 -14.12 8.67
N ARG A 227 -11.67 -15.41 8.89
CA ARG A 227 -12.03 -16.47 7.92
C ARG A 227 -11.38 -16.25 6.53
N VAL A 228 -10.17 -15.68 6.51
CA VAL A 228 -9.39 -15.53 5.27
C VAL A 228 -8.69 -16.86 4.97
N PRO A 229 -9.04 -17.55 3.85
CA PRO A 229 -8.46 -18.84 3.52
C PRO A 229 -7.06 -18.64 2.93
N LEU A 230 -6.05 -18.91 3.70
CA LEU A 230 -4.64 -18.92 3.30
C LEU A 230 -4.20 -20.37 3.21
N GLY A 231 -4.43 -20.99 2.08
CA GLY A 231 -4.11 -22.41 1.84
C GLY A 231 -2.64 -22.78 2.04
#